data_02363de7b14789481e784bbb12fea571
#
_entry.id   02363de7b14789481e784bbb12fea571
#
_cell.length_a   1.000
_cell.length_b   1.000
_cell.length_c   1.000
_cell.angle_alpha   90.00
_cell.angle_beta   90.00
_cell.angle_gamma   90.00
#
_symmetry.space_group_name_H-M   'P 1'
#
loop_
_entity.id
_entity.type
_entity.pdbx_description
1 polymer ?
#
loop_
_entity_poly.entity_id
_entity_poly.type
_entity_poly.pdbx_seq_one_letter_code
_entity_poly.pdbx_strand_id
1 'polypeptide(L)'
;MSSRSAADRGIEPEPYLANPSRQSRLSREQREALYELPRTSYQFSDDPVTEEQLREIYRLTALGPTAYNNQPLRITWVRSKSAQERLLGYLHESNRDAAASAPVNAVLGYDKNWQKRFAEFAPHAVAAQEFFEAEEERIPLGRLNAQVQAGYFITVVRALGLDAGPITGVDFEALAADPVLLGGADQQPFLVVNLGYGLGLYRARGLRFDFEDVTRTV
;
A
#
# COMPACT_ATOMS: atom_id res chain seq x y z
N MET A 1 -23.51 -3.16 -2.00
CA MET A 1 -23.25 -2.48 -3.28
C MET A 1 -22.83 -3.54 -4.28
N SER A 2 -23.58 -3.74 -5.35
CA SER A 2 -23.30 -4.77 -6.38
C SER A 2 -22.00 -4.41 -7.12
N SER A 3 -20.99 -5.27 -7.07
CA SER A 3 -19.78 -5.12 -7.87
C SER A 3 -20.12 -5.32 -9.34
N ARG A 4 -19.85 -4.34 -10.18
CA ARG A 4 -19.97 -4.48 -11.64
C ARG A 4 -18.90 -5.46 -12.12
N SER A 5 -19.28 -6.42 -12.97
CA SER A 5 -18.35 -7.36 -13.58
C SER A 5 -17.37 -6.65 -14.55
N ALA A 6 -16.27 -7.33 -14.92
CA ALA A 6 -15.32 -6.77 -15.90
C ALA A 6 -16.01 -6.52 -17.26
N ALA A 7 -16.94 -7.38 -17.67
CA ALA A 7 -17.75 -7.22 -18.87
C ALA A 7 -18.65 -5.97 -18.81
N ASP A 8 -19.20 -5.64 -17.63
CA ASP A 8 -20.03 -4.41 -17.44
C ASP A 8 -19.18 -3.13 -17.52
N ARG A 9 -17.87 -3.25 -17.49
CA ARG A 9 -16.91 -2.13 -17.61
C ARG A 9 -16.37 -1.94 -19.02
N GLY A 10 -16.77 -2.77 -19.99
CA GLY A 10 -16.34 -2.68 -21.39
C GLY A 10 -14.85 -2.92 -21.61
N ILE A 11 -14.18 -3.60 -20.68
CA ILE A 11 -12.76 -3.93 -20.79
C ILE A 11 -12.67 -5.31 -21.43
N GLU A 12 -12.55 -5.34 -22.76
CA GLU A 12 -12.02 -6.53 -23.43
C GLU A 12 -10.51 -6.57 -23.20
N PRO A 13 -9.94 -7.73 -22.83
CA PRO A 13 -8.49 -7.87 -22.72
C PRO A 13 -7.87 -7.75 -24.13
N GLU A 14 -7.31 -6.58 -24.44
CA GLU A 14 -6.52 -6.43 -25.67
C GLU A 14 -5.28 -7.33 -25.59
N PRO A 15 -5.05 -8.18 -26.57
CA PRO A 15 -3.84 -9.01 -26.61
C PRO A 15 -2.62 -8.11 -26.90
N TYR A 16 -1.70 -8.02 -25.94
CA TYR A 16 -0.35 -7.48 -26.11
C TYR A 16 -0.25 -6.11 -26.79
N LEU A 17 -0.53 -5.05 -26.05
CA LEU A 17 -0.20 -3.70 -26.46
C LEU A 17 1.31 -3.50 -26.58
N ALA A 18 1.74 -2.72 -27.59
CA ALA A 18 3.12 -2.26 -27.65
C ALA A 18 3.50 -1.54 -26.35
N ASN A 19 4.62 -1.95 -25.72
CA ASN A 19 5.04 -1.37 -24.45
C ASN A 19 5.56 0.05 -24.63
N PRO A 20 4.80 1.10 -24.29
CA PRO A 20 5.22 2.49 -24.43
C PRO A 20 6.34 2.87 -23.45
N SER A 21 6.52 2.09 -22.37
CA SER A 21 7.48 2.40 -21.30
C SER A 21 8.95 2.16 -21.70
N ARG A 22 9.21 1.46 -22.82
CA ARG A 22 10.57 1.12 -23.24
C ARG A 22 11.45 2.35 -23.53
N GLN A 23 10.84 3.52 -23.74
CA GLN A 23 11.53 4.78 -24.03
C GLN A 23 11.49 5.78 -22.88
N SER A 24 10.70 5.53 -21.82
CA SER A 24 10.46 6.48 -20.74
C SER A 24 11.34 6.16 -19.52
N ARG A 25 12.60 6.62 -19.56
CA ARG A 25 13.44 6.58 -18.35
C ARG A 25 13.21 7.86 -17.55
N LEU A 26 13.07 7.71 -16.23
CA LEU A 26 13.09 8.86 -15.32
C LEU A 26 14.41 9.63 -15.49
N SER A 27 14.34 10.96 -15.52
CA SER A 27 15.54 11.81 -15.50
C SER A 27 16.32 11.57 -14.20
N ARG A 28 17.54 12.08 -14.12
CA ARG A 28 18.34 12.01 -12.89
C ARG A 28 17.61 12.72 -11.75
N GLU A 29 17.13 13.91 -11.97
CA GLU A 29 16.41 14.73 -10.98
C GLU A 29 15.14 14.04 -10.49
N GLN A 30 14.40 13.38 -11.40
CA GLN A 30 13.21 12.61 -11.03
C GLN A 30 13.55 11.39 -10.14
N ARG A 31 14.66 10.69 -10.44
CA ARG A 31 15.12 9.58 -9.58
C ARG A 31 15.59 10.08 -8.22
N GLU A 32 16.35 11.18 -8.19
CA GLU A 32 16.78 11.81 -6.93
C GLU A 32 15.56 12.19 -6.09
N ALA A 33 14.58 12.86 -6.68
CA ALA A 33 13.36 13.28 -5.99
C ALA A 33 12.53 12.09 -5.46
N LEU A 34 12.51 10.96 -6.17
CA LEU A 34 11.68 9.82 -5.82
C LEU A 34 12.37 8.87 -4.82
N TYR A 35 13.68 8.68 -4.91
CA TYR A 35 14.41 7.64 -4.18
C TYR A 35 15.53 8.18 -3.27
N GLU A 36 16.27 9.19 -3.71
CA GLU A 36 17.48 9.62 -2.99
C GLU A 36 17.20 10.68 -1.94
N LEU A 37 16.34 11.65 -2.23
CA LEU A 37 15.99 12.73 -1.31
C LEU A 37 15.00 12.32 -0.22
N PRO A 38 13.92 11.55 -0.49
CA PRO A 38 12.93 11.25 0.51
C PRO A 38 13.48 10.45 1.70
N ARG A 39 12.94 10.77 2.86
CA ARG A 39 13.20 10.09 4.15
C ARG A 39 11.87 9.72 4.79
N THR A 40 11.91 8.86 5.79
CA THR A 40 10.77 8.65 6.68
C THR A 40 10.48 9.96 7.41
N SER A 41 9.27 10.48 7.26
CA SER A 41 8.82 11.67 7.98
C SER A 41 8.28 11.28 9.36
N TYR A 42 8.68 12.03 10.37
CA TYR A 42 8.27 11.86 11.77
C TYR A 42 7.40 13.00 12.27
N GLN A 43 7.29 14.08 11.51
CA GLN A 43 6.45 15.24 11.83
C GLN A 43 5.88 15.81 10.53
N PHE A 44 4.62 16.17 10.58
CA PHE A 44 3.86 16.67 9.43
C PHE A 44 3.24 18.02 9.76
N SER A 45 3.03 18.85 8.72
CA SER A 45 2.24 20.07 8.83
C SER A 45 0.74 19.74 8.93
N ASP A 46 -0.03 20.75 9.33
CA ASP A 46 -1.50 20.66 9.38
C ASP A 46 -2.15 20.80 7.99
N ASP A 47 -1.35 20.92 6.92
CA ASP A 47 -1.87 21.01 5.55
C ASP A 47 -2.67 19.75 5.19
N PRO A 48 -3.90 19.90 4.72
CA PRO A 48 -4.78 18.76 4.50
C PRO A 48 -4.34 17.94 3.28
N VAL A 49 -4.45 16.62 3.40
CA VAL A 49 -4.41 15.71 2.24
C VAL A 49 -5.84 15.56 1.72
N THR A 50 -6.05 15.92 0.46
CA THR A 50 -7.38 15.96 -0.15
C THR A 50 -7.88 14.56 -0.51
N GLU A 51 -9.20 14.42 -0.66
CA GLU A 51 -9.82 13.18 -1.16
C GLU A 51 -9.33 12.84 -2.56
N GLU A 52 -9.09 13.84 -3.41
CA GLU A 52 -8.56 13.66 -4.76
C GLU A 52 -7.15 13.06 -4.73
N GLN A 53 -6.29 13.54 -3.84
CA GLN A 53 -4.94 12.96 -3.66
C GLN A 53 -5.03 11.50 -3.18
N LEU A 54 -5.92 11.17 -2.25
CA LEU A 54 -6.11 9.79 -1.79
C LEU A 54 -6.59 8.87 -2.92
N ARG A 55 -7.49 9.34 -3.77
CA ARG A 55 -7.96 8.60 -4.95
C ARG A 55 -6.84 8.38 -5.96
N GLU A 56 -6.02 9.38 -6.20
CA GLU A 56 -4.89 9.28 -7.11
C GLU A 56 -3.80 8.34 -6.56
N ILE A 57 -3.51 8.40 -5.24
CA ILE A 57 -2.63 7.43 -4.59
C ILE A 57 -3.12 6.00 -4.84
N TYR A 58 -4.41 5.74 -4.59
CA TYR A 58 -4.97 4.41 -4.84
C TYR A 58 -4.89 4.01 -6.31
N ARG A 59 -5.30 4.90 -7.22
CA ARG A 59 -5.31 4.65 -8.66
C ARG A 59 -3.95 4.20 -9.18
N LEU A 60 -2.88 4.88 -8.78
CA LEU A 60 -1.52 4.55 -9.18
C LEU A 60 -0.97 3.31 -8.46
N THR A 61 -1.29 3.14 -7.18
CA THR A 61 -0.91 1.95 -6.40
C THR A 61 -1.49 0.68 -6.99
N ALA A 62 -2.74 0.74 -7.46
CA ALA A 62 -3.44 -0.40 -8.06
C ALA A 62 -2.81 -0.91 -9.36
N LEU A 63 -1.94 -0.10 -10.01
CA LEU A 63 -1.19 -0.50 -11.21
C LEU A 63 0.03 -1.39 -10.90
N GLY A 64 0.40 -1.54 -9.63
CA GLY A 64 1.46 -2.45 -9.21
C GLY A 64 1.11 -3.91 -9.54
N PRO A 65 2.10 -4.72 -10.01
CA PRO A 65 1.85 -6.10 -10.40
C PRO A 65 1.51 -6.97 -9.19
N THR A 66 0.57 -7.91 -9.39
CA THR A 66 0.25 -8.94 -8.41
C THR A 66 0.04 -10.28 -9.12
N ALA A 67 0.35 -11.39 -8.45
CA ALA A 67 0.12 -12.72 -8.99
C ALA A 67 -1.37 -12.91 -9.33
N TYR A 68 -1.65 -13.37 -10.53
CA TYR A 68 -3.03 -13.53 -11.02
C TYR A 68 -3.88 -12.25 -10.96
N ASN A 69 -3.23 -11.08 -10.94
CA ASN A 69 -3.94 -9.81 -10.73
C ASN A 69 -4.85 -9.82 -9.49
N ASN A 70 -4.43 -10.51 -8.43
CA ASN A 70 -5.27 -10.78 -7.26
C ASN A 70 -5.56 -9.56 -6.37
N GLN A 71 -4.78 -8.49 -6.49
CA GLN A 71 -4.98 -7.17 -5.88
C GLN A 71 -5.49 -7.23 -4.41
N PRO A 72 -4.78 -7.91 -3.51
CA PRO A 72 -5.27 -8.17 -2.16
C PRO A 72 -5.18 -6.96 -1.24
N LEU A 73 -4.47 -5.88 -1.61
CA LEU A 73 -4.29 -4.71 -0.75
C LEU A 73 -5.64 -4.10 -0.36
N ARG A 74 -5.78 -3.81 0.94
CA ARG A 74 -6.86 -3.01 1.50
C ARG A 74 -6.28 -1.82 2.23
N ILE A 75 -6.89 -0.66 2.07
CA ILE A 75 -6.43 0.60 2.65
C ILE A 75 -7.57 1.20 3.46
N THR A 76 -7.34 1.42 4.75
CA THR A 76 -8.23 2.23 5.57
C THR A 76 -7.59 3.60 5.78
N TRP A 77 -8.27 4.65 5.31
CA TRP A 77 -7.87 6.03 5.50
C TRP A 77 -8.41 6.57 6.82
N VAL A 78 -7.52 6.75 7.80
CA VAL A 78 -7.86 7.33 9.10
C VAL A 78 -7.64 8.84 9.01
N ARG A 79 -8.73 9.61 9.02
CA ARG A 79 -8.73 11.06 8.80
C ARG A 79 -9.41 11.86 9.91
N SER A 80 -10.42 11.28 10.58
CA SER A 80 -11.06 11.96 11.68
C SER A 80 -10.21 11.87 12.94
N LYS A 81 -10.27 12.92 13.77
CA LYS A 81 -9.52 12.95 15.03
C LYS A 81 -9.88 11.79 15.95
N SER A 82 -11.15 11.43 16.04
CA SER A 82 -11.60 10.30 16.84
C SER A 82 -11.08 8.95 16.34
N ALA A 83 -11.03 8.74 15.01
CA ALA A 83 -10.45 7.53 14.44
C ALA A 83 -8.91 7.49 14.62
N GLN A 84 -8.25 8.64 14.54
CA GLN A 84 -6.82 8.75 14.79
C GLN A 84 -6.49 8.45 16.25
N GLU A 85 -7.19 9.04 17.21
CA GLU A 85 -7.03 8.75 18.64
C GLU A 85 -7.22 7.24 18.93
N ARG A 86 -8.20 6.62 18.26
CA ARG A 86 -8.42 5.17 18.36
C ARG A 86 -7.22 4.39 17.80
N LEU A 87 -6.69 4.77 16.63
CA LEU A 87 -5.50 4.14 16.03
C LEU A 87 -4.27 4.27 16.93
N LEU A 88 -4.05 5.42 17.57
CA LEU A 88 -2.92 5.65 18.47
C LEU A 88 -2.88 4.66 19.64
N GLY A 89 -4.03 4.13 20.05
CA GLY A 89 -4.13 3.10 21.08
C GLY A 89 -3.43 1.79 20.72
N TYR A 90 -3.31 1.49 19.44
CA TYR A 90 -2.65 0.27 18.92
C TYR A 90 -1.17 0.47 18.61
N LEU A 91 -0.67 1.72 18.61
CA LEU A 91 0.71 2.00 18.28
C LEU A 91 1.63 1.91 19.48
N HIS A 92 2.85 1.42 19.24
CA HIS A 92 3.93 1.56 20.21
C HIS A 92 4.15 3.03 20.55
N GLU A 93 4.45 3.32 21.81
CA GLU A 93 4.56 4.69 22.33
C GLU A 93 5.44 5.61 21.45
N SER A 94 6.60 5.11 21.03
CA SER A 94 7.55 5.88 20.20
C SER A 94 7.03 6.31 18.82
N ASN A 95 5.90 5.76 18.38
CA ASN A 95 5.29 6.07 17.07
C ASN A 95 4.09 7.02 17.17
N ARG A 96 3.56 7.24 18.39
CA ARG A 96 2.30 7.96 18.59
C ARG A 96 2.38 9.42 18.15
N ASP A 97 3.44 10.13 18.53
CA ASP A 97 3.60 11.55 18.20
C ASP A 97 3.67 11.76 16.67
N ALA A 98 4.43 10.91 15.98
CA ALA A 98 4.52 10.97 14.53
C ALA A 98 3.16 10.68 13.85
N ALA A 99 2.43 9.69 14.35
CA ALA A 99 1.12 9.36 13.83
C ALA A 99 0.07 10.43 14.14
N ALA A 100 0.13 11.03 15.33
CA ALA A 100 -0.78 12.10 15.74
C ALA A 100 -0.57 13.40 14.96
N SER A 101 0.65 13.68 14.49
CA SER A 101 0.96 14.86 13.68
C SER A 101 0.52 14.73 12.22
N ALA A 102 0.29 13.52 11.71
CA ALA A 102 -0.06 13.32 10.32
C ALA A 102 -1.53 13.65 10.04
N PRO A 103 -1.86 14.41 8.98
CA PRO A 103 -3.25 14.69 8.61
C PRO A 103 -4.02 13.44 8.17
N VAL A 104 -3.32 12.38 7.75
CA VAL A 104 -3.90 11.09 7.39
C VAL A 104 -2.97 9.96 7.84
N ASN A 105 -3.57 8.90 8.40
CA ASN A 105 -2.86 7.63 8.60
C ASN A 105 -3.54 6.57 7.71
N ALA A 106 -2.77 5.88 6.89
CA ALA A 106 -3.24 4.77 6.09
C ALA A 106 -2.93 3.45 6.78
N VAL A 107 -3.95 2.68 7.16
CA VAL A 107 -3.77 1.30 7.62
C VAL A 107 -3.82 0.39 6.39
N LEU A 108 -2.69 -0.24 6.09
CA LEU A 108 -2.54 -1.17 4.98
C LEU A 108 -2.69 -2.60 5.50
N GLY A 109 -3.59 -3.33 4.87
CA GLY A 109 -3.86 -4.73 5.15
C GLY A 109 -4.03 -5.53 3.87
N TYR A 110 -4.26 -6.82 4.01
CA TYR A 110 -4.64 -7.67 2.91
C TYR A 110 -6.00 -8.33 3.15
N ASP A 111 -6.72 -8.56 2.07
CA ASP A 111 -7.96 -9.34 2.07
C ASP A 111 -7.62 -10.83 2.20
N LYS A 112 -8.13 -11.48 3.24
CA LYS A 112 -7.95 -12.92 3.46
C LYS A 112 -8.75 -13.78 2.48
N ASN A 113 -9.74 -13.18 1.81
CA ASN A 113 -10.66 -13.83 0.88
C ASN A 113 -10.52 -13.34 -0.57
N TRP A 114 -9.34 -12.86 -0.95
CA TRP A 114 -9.09 -12.31 -2.29
C TRP A 114 -9.44 -13.29 -3.42
N GLN A 115 -9.34 -14.60 -3.19
CA GLN A 115 -9.66 -15.64 -4.18
C GLN A 115 -11.13 -15.62 -4.61
N LYS A 116 -12.06 -15.13 -3.79
CA LYS A 116 -13.49 -15.04 -4.13
C LYS A 116 -13.76 -14.17 -5.35
N ARG A 117 -12.82 -13.31 -5.72
CA ARG A 117 -12.91 -12.46 -6.92
C ARG A 117 -12.00 -12.92 -8.05
N PHE A 118 -11.48 -14.14 -7.97
CA PHE A 118 -10.52 -14.67 -8.93
C PHE A 118 -11.07 -14.67 -10.36
N ALA A 119 -12.32 -15.09 -10.56
CA ALA A 119 -12.96 -15.09 -11.86
C ALA A 119 -13.13 -13.70 -12.48
N GLU A 120 -13.20 -12.65 -11.65
CA GLU A 120 -13.30 -11.26 -12.11
C GLU A 120 -11.95 -10.71 -12.58
N PHE A 121 -10.87 -10.99 -11.83
CA PHE A 121 -9.56 -10.37 -12.05
C PHE A 121 -8.58 -11.24 -12.83
N ALA A 122 -8.81 -12.56 -12.87
CA ALA A 122 -8.00 -13.52 -13.61
C ALA A 122 -8.86 -14.56 -14.36
N PRO A 123 -9.78 -14.14 -15.24
CA PRO A 123 -10.70 -15.06 -15.93
C PRO A 123 -9.98 -16.11 -16.79
N HIS A 124 -8.77 -15.81 -17.25
CA HIS A 124 -7.91 -16.72 -18.01
C HIS A 124 -7.31 -17.84 -17.16
N ALA A 125 -7.37 -17.76 -15.83
CA ALA A 125 -6.75 -18.70 -14.91
C ALA A 125 -7.73 -19.19 -13.83
N VAL A 126 -9.04 -19.16 -14.10
CA VAL A 126 -10.09 -19.44 -13.11
C VAL A 126 -9.97 -20.83 -12.47
N ALA A 127 -9.40 -21.80 -13.19
CA ALA A 127 -9.15 -23.15 -12.65
C ALA A 127 -8.16 -23.15 -11.46
N ALA A 128 -7.31 -22.14 -11.33
CA ALA A 128 -6.39 -22.02 -10.20
C ALA A 128 -7.10 -21.55 -8.92
N GLN A 129 -8.33 -21.05 -8.99
CA GLN A 129 -9.09 -20.60 -7.82
C GLN A 129 -9.23 -21.69 -6.78
N GLU A 130 -9.51 -22.94 -7.21
CA GLU A 130 -9.70 -24.09 -6.31
C GLU A 130 -8.47 -24.34 -5.43
N PHE A 131 -7.26 -24.19 -5.98
CA PHE A 131 -6.02 -24.29 -5.23
C PHE A 131 -5.94 -23.27 -4.07
N PHE A 132 -6.48 -22.08 -4.27
CA PHE A 132 -6.48 -21.00 -3.28
C PHE A 132 -7.68 -21.02 -2.32
N GLU A 133 -8.53 -22.03 -2.34
CA GLU A 133 -9.50 -22.24 -1.24
C GLU A 133 -8.79 -22.68 0.05
N ALA A 134 -7.62 -23.34 -0.06
CA ALA A 134 -6.78 -23.67 1.07
C ALA A 134 -6.11 -22.42 1.67
N GLU A 135 -6.22 -22.23 2.99
CA GLU A 135 -5.67 -21.05 3.68
C GLU A 135 -4.14 -21.00 3.61
N GLU A 136 -3.49 -22.13 3.72
CA GLU A 136 -2.04 -22.30 3.65
C GLU A 136 -1.43 -21.80 2.33
N GLU A 137 -2.21 -21.81 1.26
CA GLU A 137 -1.79 -21.29 -0.06
C GLU A 137 -2.24 -19.84 -0.27
N ARG A 138 -3.46 -19.53 0.13
CA ARG A 138 -4.10 -18.26 -0.08
C ARG A 138 -3.48 -17.12 0.74
N ILE A 139 -3.31 -17.34 2.04
CA ILE A 139 -2.87 -16.30 2.97
C ILE A 139 -1.45 -15.81 2.69
N PRO A 140 -0.44 -16.69 2.51
CA PRO A 140 0.91 -16.26 2.19
C PRO A 140 0.99 -15.46 0.88
N LEU A 141 0.29 -15.91 -0.17
CA LEU A 141 0.28 -15.24 -1.46
C LEU A 141 -0.42 -13.87 -1.38
N GLY A 142 -1.57 -13.80 -0.69
CA GLY A 142 -2.28 -12.55 -0.46
C GLY A 142 -1.41 -11.54 0.29
N ARG A 143 -0.77 -11.96 1.38
CA ARG A 143 0.16 -11.12 2.16
C ARG A 143 1.34 -10.63 1.32
N LEU A 144 2.00 -11.52 0.58
CA LEU A 144 3.13 -11.17 -0.29
C LEU A 144 2.75 -10.11 -1.31
N ASN A 145 1.65 -10.31 -2.03
CA ASN A 145 1.21 -9.36 -3.06
C ASN A 145 0.75 -8.02 -2.48
N ALA A 146 0.09 -8.02 -1.31
CA ALA A 146 -0.23 -6.77 -0.62
C ALA A 146 1.02 -6.00 -0.19
N GLN A 147 2.09 -6.69 0.22
CA GLN A 147 3.37 -6.06 0.56
C GLN A 147 4.06 -5.48 -0.68
N VAL A 148 3.98 -6.15 -1.85
CA VAL A 148 4.43 -5.57 -3.12
C VAL A 148 3.65 -4.28 -3.43
N GLN A 149 2.32 -4.31 -3.32
CA GLN A 149 1.49 -3.12 -3.51
C GLN A 149 1.79 -2.02 -2.47
N ALA A 150 2.15 -2.36 -1.22
CA ALA A 150 2.56 -1.37 -0.22
C ALA A 150 3.87 -0.65 -0.59
N GLY A 151 4.81 -1.34 -1.24
CA GLY A 151 5.99 -0.71 -1.81
C GLY A 151 5.64 0.31 -2.89
N TYR A 152 4.71 -0.04 -3.79
CA TYR A 152 4.15 0.89 -4.77
C TYR A 152 3.46 2.07 -4.09
N PHE A 153 2.63 1.81 -3.08
CA PHE A 153 1.94 2.84 -2.31
C PHE A 153 2.90 3.91 -1.78
N ILE A 154 3.97 3.52 -1.09
CA ILE A 154 4.95 4.44 -0.53
C ILE A 154 5.63 5.25 -1.65
N THR A 155 5.95 4.61 -2.76
CA THR A 155 6.58 5.25 -3.92
C THR A 155 5.63 6.26 -4.58
N VAL A 156 4.36 5.91 -4.73
CA VAL A 156 3.31 6.79 -5.30
C VAL A 156 3.07 8.00 -4.40
N VAL A 157 2.99 7.83 -3.08
CA VAL A 157 2.86 8.95 -2.14
C VAL A 157 3.95 9.98 -2.38
N ARG A 158 5.20 9.53 -2.51
CA ARG A 158 6.36 10.40 -2.80
C ARG A 158 6.28 11.03 -4.19
N ALA A 159 5.85 10.27 -5.19
CA ALA A 159 5.70 10.78 -6.55
C ALA A 159 4.64 11.90 -6.66
N LEU A 160 3.68 11.91 -5.76
CA LEU A 160 2.65 12.96 -5.65
C LEU A 160 3.05 14.13 -4.73
N GLY A 161 4.31 14.18 -4.30
CA GLY A 161 4.85 15.29 -3.48
C GLY A 161 4.43 15.24 -2.01
N LEU A 162 3.95 14.10 -1.54
CA LEU A 162 3.66 13.87 -0.13
C LEU A 162 4.79 13.08 0.55
N ASP A 163 4.91 13.25 1.85
CA ASP A 163 5.81 12.47 2.67
C ASP A 163 5.11 11.24 3.27
N ALA A 164 5.89 10.19 3.49
CA ALA A 164 5.43 8.95 4.09
C ALA A 164 6.25 8.59 5.33
N GLY A 165 5.57 8.18 6.39
CA GLY A 165 6.15 7.63 7.62
C GLY A 165 5.64 6.22 7.89
N PRO A 166 6.22 5.16 7.31
CA PRO A 166 5.82 3.77 7.56
C PRO A 166 6.13 3.34 9.00
N ILE A 167 5.18 2.68 9.65
CA ILE A 167 5.23 2.19 11.04
C ILE A 167 4.87 0.72 11.09
N THR A 168 5.71 -0.09 11.75
CA THR A 168 5.45 -1.51 12.05
C THR A 168 5.32 -1.79 13.54
N GLY A 169 5.66 -0.83 14.41
CA GLY A 169 5.44 -0.92 15.86
C GLY A 169 3.95 -0.72 16.19
N VAL A 170 3.14 -1.70 15.85
CA VAL A 170 1.66 -1.70 15.96
C VAL A 170 1.22 -3.06 16.49
N ASP A 171 0.27 -3.08 17.39
CA ASP A 171 -0.46 -4.30 17.75
C ASP A 171 -1.45 -4.63 16.63
N PHE A 172 -0.96 -5.32 15.61
CA PHE A 172 -1.77 -5.68 14.44
C PHE A 172 -2.85 -6.73 14.76
N GLU A 173 -2.68 -7.53 15.79
CA GLU A 173 -3.68 -8.51 16.21
C GLU A 173 -4.90 -7.79 16.82
N ALA A 174 -4.65 -6.91 17.78
CA ALA A 174 -5.71 -6.11 18.37
C ALA A 174 -6.36 -5.16 17.34
N LEU A 175 -5.56 -4.55 16.45
CA LEU A 175 -6.08 -3.68 15.39
C LEU A 175 -6.96 -4.47 14.40
N ALA A 176 -6.61 -5.72 14.08
CA ALA A 176 -7.42 -6.57 13.19
C ALA A 176 -8.83 -6.83 13.73
N ALA A 177 -8.98 -6.82 15.04
CA ALA A 177 -10.27 -7.01 15.72
C ALA A 177 -11.11 -5.72 15.81
N ASP A 178 -10.59 -4.57 15.38
CA ASP A 178 -11.29 -3.30 15.47
C ASP A 178 -12.29 -3.08 14.32
N PRO A 179 -13.62 -3.17 14.57
CA PRO A 179 -14.62 -3.06 13.51
C PRO A 179 -14.78 -1.61 13.00
N VAL A 180 -14.35 -0.61 13.77
CA VAL A 180 -14.46 0.79 13.40
C VAL A 180 -13.36 1.16 12.38
N LEU A 181 -12.14 0.68 12.62
CA LEU A 181 -11.00 1.00 11.75
C LEU A 181 -10.88 0.07 10.54
N LEU A 182 -11.31 -1.19 10.64
CA LEU A 182 -11.09 -2.14 9.55
C LEU A 182 -12.38 -2.63 8.86
N GLY A 183 -13.54 -2.34 9.40
CA GLY A 183 -14.82 -2.63 8.75
C GLY A 183 -15.17 -4.11 8.55
N GLY A 184 -14.34 -5.05 9.02
CA GLY A 184 -14.65 -6.48 8.93
C GLY A 184 -13.48 -7.42 9.23
N ALA A 185 -13.82 -8.66 9.58
CA ALA A 185 -12.88 -9.72 9.98
C ALA A 185 -12.01 -10.28 8.82
N ASP A 186 -12.30 -9.89 7.58
CA ASP A 186 -11.62 -10.44 6.39
C ASP A 186 -10.34 -9.68 6.02
N GLN A 187 -10.03 -8.60 6.74
CA GLN A 187 -8.82 -7.82 6.51
C GLN A 187 -7.79 -8.09 7.61
N GLN A 188 -6.54 -8.30 7.20
CA GLN A 188 -5.42 -8.42 8.13
C GLN A 188 -4.45 -7.28 7.91
N PRO A 189 -4.34 -6.31 8.85
CA PRO A 189 -3.40 -5.21 8.74
C PRO A 189 -1.96 -5.68 8.93
N PHE A 190 -1.00 -5.01 8.30
CA PHE A 190 0.43 -5.32 8.42
C PHE A 190 1.34 -4.09 8.41
N LEU A 191 0.82 -2.91 8.07
CA LEU A 191 1.58 -1.67 8.01
C LEU A 191 0.66 -0.47 8.25
N VAL A 192 1.13 0.51 9.02
CA VAL A 192 0.54 1.84 9.08
C VAL A 192 1.48 2.81 8.39
N VAL A 193 0.95 3.71 7.56
CA VAL A 193 1.73 4.75 6.89
C VAL A 193 1.14 6.11 7.23
N ASN A 194 1.90 6.94 7.91
CA ASN A 194 1.56 8.35 8.12
C ASN A 194 1.76 9.11 6.81
N LEU A 195 0.85 9.97 6.45
CA LEU A 195 0.83 10.72 5.19
C LEU A 195 0.59 12.20 5.44
N GLY A 196 1.29 13.04 4.70
CA GLY A 196 1.12 14.48 4.74
C GLY A 196 2.32 15.21 4.17
N TYR A 197 2.44 16.49 4.49
CA TYR A 197 3.59 17.32 4.13
C TYR A 197 4.55 17.35 5.32
N GLY A 198 5.72 16.74 5.17
CA GLY A 198 6.73 16.67 6.24
C GLY A 198 7.36 18.01 6.56
N LEU A 199 7.66 18.26 7.82
CA LEU A 199 8.29 19.51 8.28
C LEU A 199 9.82 19.56 8.04
N GLY A 200 10.37 18.64 7.24
CA GLY A 200 11.80 18.66 6.90
C GLY A 200 12.74 18.21 8.02
N LEU A 201 12.21 17.68 9.11
CA LEU A 201 13.00 17.16 10.24
C LEU A 201 13.30 15.67 9.99
N TYR A 202 14.29 15.40 9.15
CA TYR A 202 14.67 14.05 8.77
C TYR A 202 15.97 13.62 9.44
N ARG A 203 16.06 12.33 9.76
CA ARG A 203 17.34 11.71 10.12
C ARG A 203 18.23 11.56 8.90
N ALA A 204 19.55 11.63 9.10
CA ALA A 204 20.49 11.27 8.05
C ALA A 204 20.18 9.88 7.50
N ARG A 205 20.50 9.64 6.23
CA ARG A 205 20.32 8.32 5.63
C ARG A 205 21.21 7.31 6.37
N GLY A 206 20.62 6.24 6.86
CA GLY A 206 21.34 5.12 7.41
C GLY A 206 22.16 4.39 6.35
N LEU A 207 23.10 3.57 6.79
CA LEU A 207 23.91 2.73 5.91
C LEU A 207 23.02 1.82 5.04
N ARG A 208 23.56 1.44 3.89
CA ARG A 208 23.04 0.39 3.02
C ARG A 208 24.13 -0.64 2.81
N PHE A 209 23.73 -1.86 2.56
CA PHE A 209 24.68 -2.89 2.12
C PHE A 209 25.28 -2.50 0.78
N ASP A 210 26.52 -2.91 0.55
CA ASP A 210 27.12 -2.84 -0.77
C ASP A 210 26.49 -3.90 -1.70
N PHE A 211 26.59 -3.68 -3.00
CA PHE A 211 25.97 -4.55 -4.00
C PHE A 211 26.40 -6.01 -3.83
N GLU A 212 27.70 -6.23 -3.56
CA GLU A 212 28.34 -7.53 -3.41
C GLU A 212 27.85 -8.31 -2.18
N ASP A 213 27.39 -7.60 -1.15
CA ASP A 213 26.90 -8.22 0.10
C ASP A 213 25.53 -8.89 -0.07
N VAL A 214 24.72 -8.42 -1.03
CA VAL A 214 23.31 -8.79 -1.14
C VAL A 214 22.91 -9.33 -2.51
N THR A 215 23.85 -9.40 -3.46
CA THR A 215 23.59 -9.91 -4.80
C THR A 215 24.53 -11.05 -5.18
N ARG A 216 24.07 -11.91 -6.06
CA ARG A 216 24.86 -12.98 -6.66
C ARG A 216 24.50 -13.11 -8.13
N THR A 217 25.53 -13.15 -8.98
CA THR A 217 25.39 -13.50 -10.40
C THR A 217 25.79 -14.97 -10.59
N VAL A 218 24.96 -15.74 -11.29
CA VAL A 218 25.17 -17.15 -11.62
C VAL A 218 25.02 -17.38 -13.11
#